data_2f4bed7f5008998f879f12dce9251460
#
_entry.id   2f4bed7f5008998f879f12dce9251460
#
_cell.length_a   1.000
_cell.length_b   1.000
_cell.length_c   1.000
_cell.angle_alpha   90.00
_cell.angle_beta   90.00
_cell.angle_gamma   90.00
#
_symmetry.space_group_name_H-M   'P 1'
#
loop_
_entity.id
_entity.type
_entity.pdbx_description
1 polymer ?
#
loop_
_entity_poly.entity_id
_entity_poly.type
_entity_poly.pdbx_seq_one_letter_code
_entity_poly.pdbx_strand_id
1 'polypeptide(L)'
;GDVDLVIFGKEFADIASDAHIYQTARKLGWNMLGAVAKIEALDVTAGTITVQRLTEQGTLTVTSALPAVISVLKDINEPKYPTFIGIRKATKAKIPVWDLAELGLSADDVQPKAAVLGYRELPKREGEVEIIEGATAREKAEKLAEKLLEEKVI
;
A
#
# COMPACT_ATOMS: atom_id res chain seq x y z
N GLY A 1 8.88 25.16 -0.37
CA GLY A 1 9.73 24.70 0.74
C GLY A 1 10.47 23.45 0.31
N ASP A 2 11.65 23.26 0.80
CA ASP A 2 12.50 22.15 0.43
C ASP A 2 12.01 20.89 1.14
N VAL A 3 11.45 19.97 0.38
CA VAL A 3 10.97 18.67 0.86
C VAL A 3 11.84 17.60 0.23
N ASP A 4 12.48 16.78 1.06
CA ASP A 4 13.37 15.71 0.63
C ASP A 4 12.77 14.32 0.83
N LEU A 5 11.67 14.21 1.60
CA LEU A 5 11.01 12.95 1.87
C LEU A 5 9.49 13.11 1.85
N VAL A 6 8.82 12.29 1.04
CA VAL A 6 7.36 12.16 1.02
C VAL A 6 6.97 10.78 1.52
N ILE A 7 6.08 10.73 2.52
CA ILE A 7 5.62 9.49 3.15
C ILE A 7 4.15 9.27 2.84
N PHE A 8 3.83 8.14 2.23
CA PHE A 8 2.47 7.68 1.99
C PHE A 8 2.13 6.47 2.86
N GLY A 9 0.86 6.25 3.14
CA GLY A 9 0.37 4.93 3.55
C GLY A 9 0.52 3.91 2.42
N LYS A 10 0.32 2.62 2.71
CA LYS A 10 0.48 1.55 1.74
C LYS A 10 -0.48 1.70 0.53
N GLU A 11 -1.72 2.02 0.80
CA GLU A 11 -2.80 2.02 -0.20
C GLU A 11 -3.97 2.89 0.26
N PHE A 12 -4.88 3.22 -0.65
CA PHE A 12 -6.16 3.85 -0.31
C PHE A 12 -7.07 2.85 0.39
N ALA A 13 -7.70 3.28 1.49
CA ALA A 13 -8.56 2.42 2.30
C ALA A 13 -9.88 2.01 1.60
N ASP A 14 -10.34 2.81 0.65
CA ASP A 14 -11.63 2.64 -0.06
C ASP A 14 -11.52 1.73 -1.29
N ILE A 15 -10.44 1.83 -2.05
CA ILE A 15 -10.25 1.10 -3.32
C ILE A 15 -9.03 0.18 -3.34
N ALA A 16 -8.29 0.09 -2.24
CA ALA A 16 -7.07 -0.73 -2.11
C ALA A 16 -6.05 -0.49 -3.25
N SER A 17 -5.96 0.75 -3.76
CA SER A 17 -5.02 1.13 -4.81
C SER A 17 -3.82 1.86 -4.23
N ASP A 18 -2.63 1.50 -4.69
CA ASP A 18 -1.35 2.14 -4.35
C ASP A 18 -0.73 2.93 -5.52
N ALA A 19 -1.38 2.95 -6.67
CA ALA A 19 -0.85 3.53 -7.91
C ALA A 19 -0.41 4.99 -7.77
N HIS A 20 -1.12 5.79 -6.95
CA HIS A 20 -0.81 7.21 -6.72
C HIS A 20 0.58 7.43 -6.14
N ILE A 21 1.08 6.51 -5.32
CA ILE A 21 2.40 6.59 -4.68
C ILE A 21 3.50 6.54 -5.74
N TYR A 22 3.45 5.50 -6.59
CA TYR A 22 4.42 5.28 -7.67
C TYR A 22 4.34 6.37 -8.74
N GLN A 23 3.13 6.82 -9.07
CA GLN A 23 2.91 7.92 -10.01
C GLN A 23 3.50 9.23 -9.48
N THR A 24 3.36 9.51 -8.18
CA THR A 24 3.93 10.70 -7.55
C THR A 24 5.45 10.65 -7.61
N ALA A 25 6.08 9.56 -7.21
CA ALA A 25 7.53 9.37 -7.28
C ALA A 25 8.03 9.55 -8.72
N ARG A 26 7.33 8.96 -9.71
CA ARG A 26 7.68 9.09 -11.12
C ARG A 26 7.57 10.53 -11.65
N LYS A 27 6.52 11.25 -11.24
CA LYS A 27 6.34 12.65 -11.64
C LYS A 27 7.37 13.58 -11.03
N LEU A 28 7.77 13.33 -9.79
CA LEU A 28 8.83 14.08 -9.11
C LEU A 28 10.24 13.71 -9.61
N GLY A 29 10.41 12.56 -10.26
CA GLY A 29 11.72 12.01 -10.61
C GLY A 29 12.51 11.53 -9.41
N TRP A 30 11.83 11.17 -8.31
CA TRP A 30 12.43 10.78 -7.03
C TRP A 30 12.52 9.27 -6.86
N ASN A 31 13.46 8.84 -6.02
CA ASN A 31 13.58 7.42 -5.64
C ASN A 31 12.33 6.94 -4.91
N MET A 32 11.90 5.69 -5.18
CA MET A 32 10.72 5.09 -4.57
C MET A 32 11.07 3.85 -3.75
N LEU A 33 10.67 3.84 -2.47
CA LEU A 33 10.81 2.71 -1.57
C LEU A 33 9.44 2.26 -1.07
N GLY A 34 8.89 1.22 -1.69
CA GLY A 34 7.57 0.68 -1.34
C GLY A 34 7.62 -0.35 -0.21
N ALA A 35 6.50 -0.51 0.49
CA ALA A 35 6.28 -1.49 1.55
C ALA A 35 7.32 -1.41 2.69
N VAL A 36 7.59 -0.19 3.17
CA VAL A 36 8.53 0.06 4.26
C VAL A 36 7.91 -0.36 5.59
N ALA A 37 8.53 -1.35 6.23
CA ALA A 37 8.14 -1.84 7.55
C ALA A 37 8.89 -1.11 8.68
N LYS A 38 10.09 -0.58 8.39
CA LYS A 38 10.90 0.13 9.37
C LYS A 38 11.85 1.11 8.70
N ILE A 39 12.01 2.29 9.28
CA ILE A 39 13.08 3.22 8.93
C ILE A 39 14.23 2.95 9.90
N GLU A 40 15.36 2.47 9.37
CA GLU A 40 16.55 2.15 10.17
C GLU A 40 17.41 3.38 10.42
N ALA A 41 17.60 4.20 9.40
CA ALA A 41 18.37 5.42 9.49
C ALA A 41 17.87 6.47 8.48
N LEU A 42 17.95 7.73 8.89
CA LEU A 42 17.76 8.90 8.03
C LEU A 42 18.92 9.85 8.30
N ASP A 43 19.81 9.99 7.34
CA ASP A 43 20.92 10.91 7.40
C ASP A 43 20.69 12.07 6.41
N VAL A 44 20.22 13.20 6.98
CA VAL A 44 19.93 14.40 6.19
C VAL A 44 21.22 15.02 5.65
N THR A 45 22.34 14.89 6.38
CA THR A 45 23.62 15.46 5.98
C THR A 45 24.24 14.68 4.83
N ALA A 46 24.19 13.36 4.91
CA ALA A 46 24.65 12.48 3.83
C ALA A 46 23.62 12.37 2.69
N GLY A 47 22.39 12.87 2.89
CA GLY A 47 21.32 12.78 1.90
C GLY A 47 20.88 11.35 1.65
N THR A 48 20.77 10.50 2.68
CA THR A 48 20.41 9.08 2.53
C THR A 48 19.36 8.63 3.52
N ILE A 49 18.58 7.62 3.10
CA ILE A 49 17.62 6.91 3.94
C ILE A 49 17.85 5.41 3.82
N THR A 50 17.89 4.70 4.96
CA THR A 50 17.97 3.23 5.02
C THR A 50 16.69 2.69 5.64
N VAL A 51 16.04 1.76 4.96
CA VAL A 51 14.75 1.19 5.34
C VAL A 51 14.74 -0.33 5.25
N GLN A 52 13.89 -0.96 6.05
CA GLN A 52 13.50 -2.36 5.86
C GLN A 52 12.20 -2.41 5.06
N ARG A 53 12.22 -3.12 3.95
CA ARG A 53 11.06 -3.37 3.08
C ARG A 53 10.59 -4.80 3.22
N LEU A 54 9.28 -4.98 3.30
CA LEU A 54 8.68 -6.31 3.29
C LEU A 54 8.37 -6.71 1.84
N THR A 55 8.83 -7.89 1.45
CA THR A 55 8.55 -8.49 0.14
C THR A 55 8.01 -9.91 0.33
N GLU A 56 7.50 -10.53 -0.72
CA GLU A 56 7.05 -11.93 -0.71
C GLU A 56 8.17 -12.90 -0.30
N GLN A 57 9.42 -12.54 -0.58
CA GLN A 57 10.60 -13.36 -0.29
C GLN A 57 11.20 -13.08 1.11
N GLY A 58 10.64 -12.12 1.85
CA GLY A 58 11.10 -11.72 3.17
C GLY A 58 11.43 -10.24 3.29
N THR A 59 12.24 -9.89 4.26
CA THR A 59 12.62 -8.51 4.56
C THR A 59 13.95 -8.15 3.88
N LEU A 60 13.94 -7.02 3.18
CA LEU A 60 15.14 -6.47 2.54
C LEU A 60 15.52 -5.14 3.19
N THR A 61 16.79 -4.98 3.55
CA THR A 61 17.33 -3.68 3.95
C THR A 61 17.88 -2.95 2.72
N VAL A 62 17.38 -1.75 2.46
CA VAL A 62 17.72 -0.96 1.28
C VAL A 62 18.11 0.45 1.72
N THR A 63 19.21 0.97 1.17
CA THR A 63 19.63 2.36 1.31
C THR A 63 19.41 3.09 -0.01
N SER A 64 18.84 4.28 0.06
CA SER A 64 18.58 5.14 -1.10
C SER A 64 19.02 6.56 -0.84
N ALA A 65 19.36 7.28 -1.90
CA ALA A 65 19.57 8.71 -1.82
C ALA A 65 18.25 9.48 -1.67
N LEU A 66 18.28 10.61 -0.99
CA LEU A 66 17.23 11.62 -1.00
C LEU A 66 17.40 12.54 -2.24
N PRO A 67 16.32 13.14 -2.76
CA PRO A 67 14.95 13.04 -2.27
C PRO A 67 14.29 11.70 -2.61
N ALA A 68 13.38 11.25 -1.73
CA ALA A 68 12.71 9.96 -1.88
C ALA A 68 11.21 10.02 -1.54
N VAL A 69 10.47 9.11 -2.14
CA VAL A 69 9.07 8.81 -1.80
C VAL A 69 9.05 7.42 -1.15
N ILE A 70 8.41 7.28 -0.01
CA ILE A 70 8.26 5.98 0.64
C ILE A 70 6.78 5.67 0.88
N SER A 71 6.42 4.39 0.78
CA SER A 71 5.13 3.90 1.29
C SER A 71 5.35 3.02 2.50
N VAL A 72 4.63 3.32 3.59
CA VAL A 72 4.83 2.65 4.86
C VAL A 72 3.70 1.67 5.16
N LEU A 73 4.05 0.56 5.80
CA LEU A 73 3.11 -0.43 6.30
C LEU A 73 2.49 0.03 7.63
N LYS A 74 1.32 -0.52 7.96
CA LYS A 74 0.58 -0.19 9.19
C LYS A 74 1.39 -0.44 10.47
N ASP A 75 2.29 -1.40 10.42
CA ASP A 75 3.07 -1.85 11.58
C ASP A 75 4.41 -1.10 11.73
N ILE A 76 4.63 -0.01 10.98
CA ILE A 76 5.84 0.81 11.07
C ILE A 76 6.04 1.42 12.47
N ASN A 77 4.94 1.69 13.17
CA ASN A 77 4.92 2.14 14.56
C ASN A 77 3.55 1.84 15.20
N GLU A 78 3.52 1.81 16.53
CA GLU A 78 2.26 1.74 17.27
C GLU A 78 1.60 3.13 17.33
N PRO A 79 0.32 3.25 16.90
CA PRO A 79 -0.42 4.50 16.98
C PRO A 79 -0.59 4.95 18.44
N LYS A 80 -0.26 6.21 18.73
CA LYS A 80 -0.52 6.79 20.04
C LYS A 80 -1.99 7.15 20.20
N TYR A 81 -2.58 6.79 21.33
CA TYR A 81 -3.93 7.23 21.65
C TYR A 81 -3.98 8.76 21.80
N PRO A 82 -5.01 9.42 21.23
CA PRO A 82 -5.15 10.86 21.34
C PRO A 82 -5.44 11.27 22.80
N THR A 83 -4.75 12.29 23.28
CA THR A 83 -5.04 12.88 24.58
C THR A 83 -6.31 13.74 24.52
N PHE A 84 -6.98 13.94 25.65
CA PHE A 84 -8.18 14.81 25.74
C PHE A 84 -7.88 16.23 25.21
N ILE A 85 -6.72 16.78 25.57
CA ILE A 85 -6.28 18.10 25.07
C ILE A 85 -6.08 18.06 23.55
N GLY A 86 -5.49 16.98 23.03
CA GLY A 86 -5.28 16.75 21.59
C GLY A 86 -6.59 16.71 20.82
N ILE A 87 -7.58 15.98 21.30
CA ILE A 87 -8.94 15.91 20.72
C ILE A 87 -9.57 17.31 20.67
N ARG A 88 -9.55 18.04 21.80
CA ARG A 88 -10.09 19.40 21.89
C ARG A 88 -9.39 20.39 20.94
N LYS A 89 -8.08 20.26 20.77
CA LYS A 89 -7.30 21.09 19.83
C LYS A 89 -7.67 20.74 18.37
N ALA A 90 -7.77 19.46 18.04
CA ALA A 90 -8.15 19.01 16.71
C ALA A 90 -9.55 19.46 16.30
N THR A 91 -10.52 19.39 17.22
CA THR A 91 -11.91 19.86 16.97
C THR A 91 -11.98 21.35 16.61
N LYS A 92 -11.03 22.15 17.11
CA LYS A 92 -10.95 23.59 16.83
C LYS A 92 -10.04 23.95 15.66
N ALA A 93 -9.33 22.97 15.10
CA ALA A 93 -8.42 23.21 14.01
C ALA A 93 -9.19 23.60 12.74
N LYS A 94 -8.80 24.70 12.11
CA LYS A 94 -9.31 25.06 10.79
C LYS A 94 -8.47 24.36 9.75
N ILE A 95 -9.10 23.46 9.01
CA ILE A 95 -8.46 22.77 7.88
C ILE A 95 -8.75 23.59 6.64
N PRO A 96 -7.74 24.17 5.96
CA PRO A 96 -7.96 24.90 4.72
C PRO A 96 -8.46 23.94 3.63
N VAL A 97 -9.48 24.32 2.93
CA VAL A 97 -10.01 23.61 1.75
C VAL A 97 -9.69 24.49 0.56
N TRP A 98 -8.90 23.96 -0.36
CA TRP A 98 -8.52 24.67 -1.59
C TRP A 98 -9.39 24.19 -2.74
N ASP A 99 -9.93 25.13 -3.49
CA ASP A 99 -10.60 24.88 -4.76
C ASP A 99 -9.62 24.94 -5.95
N LEU A 100 -10.12 24.65 -7.15
CA LEU A 100 -9.28 24.66 -8.35
C LEU A 100 -8.72 26.05 -8.65
N ALA A 101 -9.50 27.10 -8.40
CA ALA A 101 -9.08 28.47 -8.67
C ALA A 101 -7.93 28.89 -7.73
N GLU A 102 -8.01 28.52 -6.45
CA GLU A 102 -6.94 28.76 -5.47
C GLU A 102 -5.64 28.01 -5.81
N LEU A 103 -5.76 26.85 -6.49
CA LEU A 103 -4.62 26.08 -6.99
C LEU A 103 -4.12 26.58 -8.36
N GLY A 104 -4.78 27.57 -8.96
CA GLY A 104 -4.45 28.07 -10.29
C GLY A 104 -4.76 27.06 -11.41
N LEU A 105 -5.72 26.16 -11.18
CA LEU A 105 -6.15 25.14 -12.12
C LEU A 105 -7.55 25.46 -12.67
N SER A 106 -7.81 25.01 -13.89
CA SER A 106 -9.14 25.03 -14.51
C SER A 106 -9.77 23.63 -14.50
N ALA A 107 -11.06 23.53 -14.78
CA ALA A 107 -11.74 22.26 -14.93
C ALA A 107 -11.14 21.37 -16.03
N ASP A 108 -10.59 21.99 -17.08
CA ASP A 108 -9.97 21.26 -18.18
C ASP A 108 -8.62 20.62 -17.80
N ASP A 109 -7.88 21.24 -16.87
CA ASP A 109 -6.61 20.70 -16.37
C ASP A 109 -6.77 19.42 -15.57
N VAL A 110 -7.96 19.20 -14.97
CA VAL A 110 -8.27 18.08 -14.09
C VAL A 110 -9.25 17.07 -14.69
N GLN A 111 -9.52 17.16 -15.99
CA GLN A 111 -10.39 16.20 -16.67
C GLN A 111 -9.87 14.77 -16.50
N PRO A 112 -10.74 13.81 -16.10
CA PRO A 112 -10.33 12.44 -15.94
C PRO A 112 -9.88 11.84 -17.28
N LYS A 113 -8.70 11.23 -17.30
CA LYS A 113 -8.15 10.57 -18.50
C LYS A 113 -8.61 9.11 -18.61
N ALA A 114 -9.37 8.63 -17.63
CA ALA A 114 -9.97 7.29 -17.61
C ALA A 114 -11.44 7.43 -17.26
N ALA A 115 -12.30 6.65 -17.90
CA ALA A 115 -13.72 6.60 -17.62
C ALA A 115 -14.09 5.19 -17.15
N VAL A 116 -14.92 5.11 -16.11
CA VAL A 116 -15.53 3.84 -15.68
C VAL A 116 -16.66 3.54 -16.64
N LEU A 117 -16.52 2.49 -17.45
CA LEU A 117 -17.52 2.08 -18.43
C LEU A 117 -18.68 1.31 -17.81
N GLY A 118 -18.48 0.71 -16.65
CA GLY A 118 -19.51 -0.03 -15.92
C GLY A 118 -18.91 -0.92 -14.82
N TYR A 119 -19.81 -1.49 -14.06
CA TYR A 119 -19.49 -2.49 -13.03
C TYR A 119 -20.12 -3.81 -13.43
N ARG A 120 -19.44 -4.91 -13.18
CA ARG A 120 -19.93 -6.25 -13.41
C ARG A 120 -19.71 -7.08 -12.15
N GLU A 121 -20.74 -7.81 -11.75
CA GLU A 121 -20.59 -8.77 -10.67
C GLU A 121 -19.60 -9.86 -11.07
N LEU A 122 -18.80 -10.29 -10.10
CA LEU A 122 -17.96 -11.46 -10.29
C LEU A 122 -18.86 -12.68 -10.48
N PRO A 123 -18.54 -13.58 -11.44
CA PRO A 123 -19.28 -14.82 -11.58
C PRO A 123 -19.24 -15.59 -10.27
N LYS A 124 -20.37 -16.16 -9.89
CA LYS A 124 -20.41 -17.05 -8.73
C LYS A 124 -19.46 -18.22 -8.99
N ARG A 125 -18.71 -18.58 -7.97
CA ARG A 125 -17.91 -19.81 -8.05
C ARG A 125 -18.89 -20.98 -8.10
N GLU A 126 -18.99 -21.63 -9.23
CA GLU A 126 -19.69 -22.88 -9.43
C GLU A 126 -18.67 -23.99 -9.21
N GLY A 127 -18.50 -24.40 -7.98
CA GLY A 127 -17.63 -25.51 -7.61
C GLY A 127 -18.27 -26.31 -6.51
N GLU A 128 -18.31 -27.61 -6.65
CA GLU A 128 -18.69 -28.52 -5.58
C GLU A 128 -17.47 -28.71 -4.66
N VAL A 129 -17.76 -28.76 -3.34
CA VAL A 129 -16.71 -29.08 -2.37
C VAL A 129 -16.51 -30.59 -2.40
N GLU A 130 -15.35 -31.04 -2.86
CA GLU A 130 -14.96 -32.43 -2.79
C GLU A 130 -14.29 -32.72 -1.44
N ILE A 131 -14.90 -33.65 -0.67
CA ILE A 131 -14.35 -34.05 0.61
C ILE A 131 -13.46 -35.26 0.39
N ILE A 132 -12.17 -35.13 0.67
CA ILE A 132 -11.21 -36.22 0.52
C ILE A 132 -11.33 -37.17 1.73
N GLU A 133 -11.84 -38.35 1.48
CA GLU A 133 -12.02 -39.41 2.48
C GLU A 133 -10.82 -40.38 2.52
N GLY A 134 -10.51 -40.90 3.69
CA GLY A 134 -9.48 -41.91 3.92
C GLY A 134 -9.52 -42.44 5.35
N ALA A 135 -9.02 -43.64 5.56
CA ALA A 135 -9.02 -44.30 6.86
C ALA A 135 -8.04 -43.64 7.85
N THR A 136 -6.99 -43.02 7.35
CA THR A 136 -5.98 -42.32 8.16
C THR A 136 -5.71 -40.91 7.64
N ALA A 137 -5.19 -40.03 8.51
CA ALA A 137 -4.78 -38.69 8.12
C ALA A 137 -3.72 -38.70 6.98
N ARG A 138 -2.85 -39.69 6.99
CA ARG A 138 -1.82 -39.86 5.96
C ARG A 138 -2.44 -40.18 4.60
N GLU A 139 -3.37 -41.13 4.55
CA GLU A 139 -4.09 -41.49 3.32
C GLU A 139 -4.85 -40.32 2.73
N LYS A 140 -5.52 -39.52 3.59
CA LYS A 140 -6.22 -38.28 3.16
C LYS A 140 -5.24 -37.28 2.58
N ALA A 141 -4.06 -37.11 3.19
CA ALA A 141 -3.06 -36.18 2.71
C ALA A 141 -2.45 -36.62 1.36
N GLU A 142 -2.18 -37.92 1.18
CA GLU A 142 -1.69 -38.49 -0.08
C GLU A 142 -2.69 -38.28 -1.21
N LYS A 143 -3.96 -38.61 -0.99
CA LYS A 143 -5.06 -38.40 -1.97
C LYS A 143 -5.27 -36.92 -2.30
N LEU A 144 -5.18 -36.04 -1.29
CA LEU A 144 -5.28 -34.59 -1.52
C LEU A 144 -4.13 -34.09 -2.39
N ALA A 145 -2.91 -34.53 -2.12
CA ALA A 145 -1.73 -34.15 -2.90
C ALA A 145 -1.85 -34.62 -4.37
N GLU A 146 -2.29 -35.87 -4.58
CA GLU A 146 -2.55 -36.41 -5.92
C GLU A 146 -3.58 -35.57 -6.67
N LYS A 147 -4.70 -35.22 -6.01
CA LYS A 147 -5.76 -34.42 -6.59
C LYS A 147 -5.28 -33.00 -6.96
N LEU A 148 -4.51 -32.35 -6.09
CA LEU A 148 -3.96 -31.03 -6.35
C LEU A 148 -2.98 -31.02 -7.54
N LEU A 149 -2.20 -32.10 -7.69
CA LEU A 149 -1.32 -32.28 -8.86
C LEU A 149 -2.12 -32.51 -10.14
N GLU A 150 -3.18 -33.33 -10.08
CA GLU A 150 -4.06 -33.62 -11.21
C GLU A 150 -4.75 -32.36 -11.73
N GLU A 151 -5.23 -31.51 -10.81
CA GLU A 151 -5.87 -30.23 -11.09
C GLU A 151 -4.85 -29.10 -11.41
N LYS A 152 -3.56 -29.37 -11.37
CA LYS A 152 -2.47 -28.43 -11.62
C LYS A 152 -2.53 -27.19 -10.72
N VAL A 153 -2.88 -27.37 -9.46
CA VAL A 153 -2.94 -26.30 -8.44
C VAL A 153 -1.55 -26.11 -7.82
N ILE A 154 -0.76 -27.18 -7.78
CA ILE A 154 0.63 -27.21 -7.31
C ILE A 154 1.50 -27.95 -8.33
#